data_bf6ea738f30c56d6021286d7046f0eb5
#
_entry.id   bf6ea738f30c56d6021286d7046f0eb5
#
_cell.length_a   1.000
_cell.length_b   1.000
_cell.length_c   1.000
_cell.angle_alpha   90.00
_cell.angle_beta   90.00
_cell.angle_gamma   90.00
#
_symmetry.space_group_name_H-M   'P 1'
#
loop_
_entity.id
_entity.type
_entity.pdbx_description
1 polymer ?
#
loop_
_entity_poly.entity_id
_entity_poly.type
_entity_poly.pdbx_seq_one_letter_code
_entity_poly.pdbx_strand_id
1 'polypeptide(L)'
;MKDGKHVILYIDDDPDVLFAVRTILEANGYTMVEAPSAEDGLKAYKQSNPDFVIVDLMMEEVDAGASFVKELKALGNKVPIYMLSSVGDSLNIITDYASLGLDGVFQKPIAPNTLLSVLKAKLK
;
A
#
# COMPACT_ATOMS: atom_id res chain seq x y z
N MET A 1 8.42 -6.42 -11.48
CA MET A 1 9.46 -5.40 -11.76
C MET A 1 9.24 -4.77 -13.12
N LYS A 2 9.54 -3.53 -13.25
CA LYS A 2 9.41 -2.80 -14.49
C LYS A 2 10.69 -2.02 -14.74
N ASP A 3 11.31 -2.22 -15.90
CA ASP A 3 12.56 -1.55 -16.27
C ASP A 3 13.68 -1.73 -15.23
N GLY A 4 13.73 -2.90 -14.60
CA GLY A 4 14.73 -3.20 -13.58
C GLY A 4 14.44 -2.60 -12.22
N LYS A 5 13.26 -1.98 -12.04
CA LYS A 5 12.86 -1.37 -10.77
C LYS A 5 11.67 -2.10 -10.19
N HIS A 6 11.62 -2.18 -8.86
CA HIS A 6 10.45 -2.73 -8.18
C HIS A 6 9.28 -1.78 -8.30
N VAL A 7 8.08 -2.34 -8.49
CA VAL A 7 6.85 -1.58 -8.66
C VAL A 7 6.07 -1.59 -7.36
N ILE A 8 5.74 -0.41 -6.87
CA ILE A 8 4.97 -0.22 -5.63
C ILE A 8 3.59 0.32 -6.00
N LEU A 9 2.55 -0.42 -5.66
CA LEU A 9 1.18 0.06 -5.84
C LEU A 9 0.74 0.74 -4.55
N TYR A 10 0.32 1.99 -4.66
CA TYR A 10 -0.12 2.79 -3.52
C TYR A 10 -1.55 3.25 -3.76
N ILE A 11 -2.44 2.93 -2.84
CA ILE A 11 -3.88 3.25 -2.95
C ILE A 11 -4.25 4.22 -1.84
N ASP A 12 -4.62 5.44 -2.22
CA ASP A 12 -4.94 6.52 -1.30
C ASP A 12 -5.77 7.55 -2.08
N ASP A 13 -6.80 8.11 -1.47
CA ASP A 13 -7.63 9.12 -2.12
C ASP A 13 -7.11 10.55 -1.95
N ASP A 14 -6.01 10.73 -1.22
CA ASP A 14 -5.39 12.03 -1.00
C ASP A 14 -4.28 12.27 -2.03
N PRO A 15 -4.47 13.16 -3.01
CA PRO A 15 -3.46 13.37 -4.04
C PRO A 15 -2.14 13.95 -3.50
N ASP A 16 -2.19 14.69 -2.40
CA ASP A 16 -0.97 15.25 -1.81
C ASP A 16 -0.10 14.13 -1.20
N VAL A 17 -0.73 13.17 -0.54
CA VAL A 17 -0.01 12.02 0.01
C VAL A 17 0.55 11.16 -1.11
N LEU A 18 -0.23 10.92 -2.16
CA LEU A 18 0.24 10.18 -3.32
C LEU A 18 1.48 10.83 -3.93
N PHE A 19 1.43 12.15 -4.10
CA PHE A 19 2.56 12.89 -4.66
C PHE A 19 3.81 12.79 -3.76
N ALA A 20 3.63 12.95 -2.46
CA ALA A 20 4.75 12.89 -1.51
C ALA A 20 5.42 11.52 -1.53
N VAL A 21 4.63 10.46 -1.52
CA VAL A 21 5.17 9.10 -1.52
C VAL A 21 5.84 8.78 -2.86
N ARG A 22 5.24 9.22 -3.97
CA ARG A 22 5.85 9.05 -5.29
C ARG A 22 7.23 9.69 -5.35
N THR A 23 7.36 10.92 -4.83
CA THR A 23 8.63 11.62 -4.81
C THR A 23 9.70 10.83 -4.07
N ILE A 24 9.34 10.27 -2.90
CA ILE A 24 10.27 9.47 -2.10
C ILE A 24 10.67 8.20 -2.85
N LEU A 25 9.71 7.49 -3.40
CA LEU A 25 9.97 6.20 -4.04
C LEU A 25 10.79 6.36 -5.32
N GLU A 26 10.41 7.30 -6.17
CA GLU A 26 11.10 7.48 -7.44
C GLU A 26 12.50 8.03 -7.26
N ALA A 27 12.73 8.84 -6.22
CA ALA A 27 14.07 9.30 -5.90
C ALA A 27 14.99 8.18 -5.41
N ASN A 28 14.43 7.04 -5.01
CA ASN A 28 15.19 5.92 -4.46
C ASN A 28 15.16 4.68 -5.36
N GLY A 29 14.82 4.84 -6.62
CA GLY A 29 14.90 3.77 -7.61
C GLY A 29 13.71 2.85 -7.67
N TYR A 30 12.58 3.23 -7.12
CA TYR A 30 11.33 2.47 -7.23
C TYR A 30 10.40 3.13 -8.25
N THR A 31 9.51 2.34 -8.84
CA THR A 31 8.42 2.85 -9.68
C THR A 31 7.13 2.80 -8.88
N MET A 32 6.39 3.89 -8.84
CA MET A 32 5.12 3.91 -8.13
C MET A 32 3.95 3.93 -9.11
N VAL A 33 2.98 3.07 -8.85
CA VAL A 33 1.68 3.09 -9.52
C VAL A 33 0.67 3.54 -8.49
N GLU A 34 -0.13 4.53 -8.78
CA GLU A 34 -1.08 5.07 -7.83
C GLU A 34 -2.52 4.79 -8.24
N ALA A 35 -3.39 4.72 -7.24
CA ALA A 35 -4.82 4.56 -7.46
C ALA A 35 -5.58 5.35 -6.40
N PRO A 36 -6.61 6.13 -6.79
CA PRO A 36 -7.35 6.96 -5.84
C PRO A 36 -8.46 6.22 -5.11
N SER A 37 -8.73 4.97 -5.46
CA SER A 37 -9.78 4.18 -4.85
C SER A 37 -9.43 2.71 -4.85
N ALA A 38 -10.15 1.91 -4.07
CA ALA A 38 -9.95 0.47 -4.05
C ALA A 38 -10.28 -0.17 -5.41
N GLU A 39 -11.32 0.32 -6.07
CA GLU A 39 -11.70 -0.19 -7.40
C GLU A 39 -10.59 0.06 -8.41
N ASP A 40 -10.08 1.28 -8.48
CA ASP A 40 -8.96 1.61 -9.36
C ASP A 40 -7.69 0.87 -8.95
N GLY A 41 -7.51 0.67 -7.65
CA GLY A 41 -6.38 -0.10 -7.13
C GLY A 41 -6.38 -1.53 -7.60
N LEU A 42 -7.56 -2.16 -7.65
CA LEU A 42 -7.67 -3.53 -8.13
C LEU A 42 -7.31 -3.62 -9.61
N LYS A 43 -7.78 -2.66 -10.42
CA LYS A 43 -7.42 -2.59 -11.83
C LYS A 43 -5.93 -2.40 -12.02
N ALA A 44 -5.35 -1.47 -11.25
CA ALA A 44 -3.91 -1.20 -11.32
C ALA A 44 -3.09 -2.42 -10.89
N TYR A 45 -3.55 -3.15 -9.88
CA TYR A 45 -2.90 -4.37 -9.44
C TYR A 45 -2.81 -5.39 -10.57
N LYS A 46 -3.92 -5.61 -11.26
CA LYS A 46 -3.96 -6.58 -12.37
C LYS A 46 -3.10 -6.15 -13.54
N GLN A 47 -3.01 -4.86 -13.82
CA GLN A 47 -2.29 -4.33 -14.96
C GLN A 47 -0.79 -4.18 -14.71
N SER A 48 -0.40 -3.77 -13.49
CA SER A 48 0.98 -3.42 -13.19
C SER A 48 1.80 -4.54 -12.59
N ASN A 49 1.14 -5.55 -12.02
CA ASN A 49 1.83 -6.67 -11.39
C ASN A 49 2.83 -6.18 -10.34
N PRO A 50 2.37 -5.45 -9.31
CA PRO A 50 3.29 -4.79 -8.38
C PRO A 50 4.05 -5.79 -7.52
N ASP A 51 5.18 -5.34 -7.00
CA ASP A 51 6.02 -6.11 -6.10
C ASP A 51 5.71 -5.84 -4.63
N PHE A 52 4.96 -4.77 -4.36
CA PHE A 52 4.60 -4.35 -3.00
C PHE A 52 3.33 -3.50 -3.09
N VAL A 53 2.43 -3.65 -2.12
CA VAL A 53 1.16 -2.91 -2.11
C VAL A 53 1.02 -2.15 -0.80
N ILE A 54 0.64 -0.87 -0.90
CA ILE A 54 0.33 -0.03 0.27
C ILE A 54 -1.10 0.48 0.08
N VAL A 55 -1.94 0.28 1.09
CA VAL A 55 -3.35 0.66 1.06
C VAL A 55 -3.66 1.59 2.22
N ASP A 56 -4.28 2.75 1.94
CA ASP A 56 -4.74 3.64 2.97
C ASP A 56 -5.97 3.04 3.67
N LEU A 57 -5.93 3.03 5.00
CA LEU A 57 -7.05 2.56 5.81
C LEU A 57 -8.28 3.43 5.64
N MET A 58 -8.09 4.74 5.58
CA MET A 58 -9.18 5.72 5.59
C MET A 58 -9.41 6.30 4.20
N MET A 59 -10.03 5.53 3.33
CA MET A 59 -10.51 6.02 2.03
C MET A 59 -11.98 6.42 2.15
N GLU A 60 -12.60 6.80 1.02
CA GLU A 60 -13.98 7.31 1.00
C GLU A 60 -14.96 6.42 1.76
N GLU A 61 -14.79 5.11 1.66
CA GLU A 61 -15.61 4.14 2.39
C GLU A 61 -14.77 3.50 3.48
N VAL A 62 -15.33 3.39 4.67
CA VAL A 62 -14.61 2.87 5.84
C VAL A 62 -14.03 1.49 5.59
N ASP A 63 -14.76 0.66 4.84
CA ASP A 63 -14.37 -0.73 4.60
C ASP A 63 -13.60 -0.95 3.31
N ALA A 64 -13.34 0.12 2.54
CA ALA A 64 -12.74 -0.03 1.21
C ALA A 64 -11.35 -0.70 1.26
N GLY A 65 -10.52 -0.31 2.22
CA GLY A 65 -9.18 -0.92 2.37
C GLY A 65 -9.26 -2.39 2.71
N ALA A 66 -10.13 -2.76 3.65
CA ALA A 66 -10.28 -4.16 4.04
C ALA A 66 -10.83 -5.01 2.90
N SER A 67 -11.83 -4.50 2.18
CA SER A 67 -12.40 -5.20 1.03
C SER A 67 -11.36 -5.42 -0.06
N PHE A 68 -10.54 -4.41 -0.31
CA PHE A 68 -9.46 -4.51 -1.29
C PHE A 68 -8.48 -5.63 -0.94
N VAL A 69 -8.07 -5.70 0.33
CA VAL A 69 -7.14 -6.74 0.78
C VAL A 69 -7.76 -8.13 0.60
N LYS A 70 -9.04 -8.29 0.95
CA LYS A 70 -9.73 -9.57 0.77
C LYS A 70 -9.76 -9.98 -0.70
N GLU A 71 -10.01 -9.03 -1.60
CA GLU A 71 -10.04 -9.33 -3.04
C GLU A 71 -8.67 -9.74 -3.55
N LEU A 72 -7.59 -9.08 -3.09
CA LEU A 72 -6.25 -9.49 -3.47
C LEU A 72 -5.94 -10.90 -3.00
N LYS A 73 -6.32 -11.25 -1.78
CA LYS A 73 -6.11 -12.60 -1.27
C LYS A 73 -6.88 -13.62 -2.09
N ALA A 74 -8.11 -13.30 -2.49
CA ALA A 74 -8.92 -14.16 -3.33
C ALA A 74 -8.29 -14.37 -4.71
N LEU A 75 -7.53 -13.40 -5.21
CA LEU A 75 -6.82 -13.52 -6.48
C LEU A 75 -5.51 -14.30 -6.36
N GLY A 76 -5.14 -14.74 -5.16
CA GLY A 76 -3.92 -15.49 -4.95
C GLY A 76 -2.69 -14.60 -4.78
N ASN A 77 -2.88 -13.36 -4.29
CA ASN A 77 -1.77 -12.43 -4.10
C ASN A 77 -0.70 -13.01 -3.20
N LYS A 78 0.56 -12.83 -3.58
CA LYS A 78 1.72 -13.29 -2.81
C LYS A 78 2.69 -12.17 -2.47
N VAL A 79 2.43 -10.95 -2.94
CA VAL A 79 3.33 -9.81 -2.62
C VAL A 79 2.94 -9.21 -1.28
N PRO A 80 3.89 -8.55 -0.58
CA PRO A 80 3.61 -7.92 0.70
C PRO A 80 2.54 -6.84 0.56
N ILE A 81 1.61 -6.79 1.52
CA ILE A 81 0.57 -5.77 1.61
C ILE A 81 0.72 -5.07 2.95
N TYR A 82 0.90 -3.76 2.92
CA TYR A 82 0.96 -2.92 4.11
C TYR A 82 -0.20 -1.95 4.12
N MET A 83 -0.68 -1.64 5.31
CA MET A 83 -1.78 -0.70 5.51
C MET A 83 -1.23 0.61 6.05
N LEU A 84 -1.84 1.73 5.65
CA LEU A 84 -1.53 3.04 6.23
C LEU A 84 -2.60 3.40 7.22
N SER A 85 -2.22 3.73 8.46
CA SER A 85 -3.17 4.12 9.49
C SER A 85 -2.80 5.48 10.06
N SER A 86 -3.82 6.24 10.47
CA SER A 86 -3.63 7.54 11.09
C SER A 86 -3.43 7.40 12.59
N VAL A 87 -2.78 8.39 13.19
CA VAL A 87 -2.69 8.48 14.65
C VAL A 87 -4.11 8.57 15.21
N GLY A 88 -4.45 7.70 16.15
CA GLY A 88 -5.78 7.67 16.73
C GLY A 88 -6.66 6.55 16.24
N ASP A 89 -6.24 5.79 15.23
CA ASP A 89 -6.96 4.59 14.83
C ASP A 89 -6.92 3.57 15.97
N SER A 90 -8.03 2.87 16.17
CA SER A 90 -8.13 1.96 17.31
C SER A 90 -7.27 0.72 17.11
N LEU A 91 -6.79 0.16 18.23
CA LEU A 91 -6.04 -1.09 18.20
C LEU A 91 -6.87 -2.24 17.65
N ASN A 92 -8.19 -2.22 17.87
CA ASN A 92 -9.07 -3.26 17.36
C ASN A 92 -9.07 -3.28 15.83
N ILE A 93 -9.06 -2.11 15.20
CA ILE A 93 -8.98 -2.03 13.74
C ILE A 93 -7.67 -2.62 13.25
N ILE A 94 -6.55 -2.28 13.90
CA ILE A 94 -5.24 -2.79 13.53
C ILE A 94 -5.18 -4.32 13.71
N THR A 95 -5.75 -4.84 14.79
CA THR A 95 -5.82 -6.26 15.05
C THR A 95 -6.63 -6.98 13.98
N ASP A 96 -7.76 -6.40 13.58
CA ASP A 96 -8.60 -6.96 12.53
C ASP A 96 -7.86 -7.01 11.19
N TYR A 97 -7.06 -5.99 10.88
CA TYR A 97 -6.27 -6.01 9.65
C TYR A 97 -5.18 -7.07 9.68
N ALA A 98 -4.58 -7.31 10.84
CA ALA A 98 -3.60 -8.38 10.96
C ALA A 98 -4.24 -9.74 10.63
N SER A 99 -5.50 -9.95 11.01
CA SER A 99 -6.21 -11.18 10.70
C SER A 99 -6.52 -11.33 9.20
N LEU A 100 -6.45 -10.25 8.43
CA LEU A 100 -6.61 -10.30 6.98
C LEU A 100 -5.34 -10.77 6.25
N GLY A 101 -4.26 -10.98 6.99
CA GLY A 101 -3.02 -11.43 6.38
C GLY A 101 -2.13 -10.31 5.87
N LEU A 102 -2.21 -9.14 6.48
CA LEU A 102 -1.31 -8.03 6.16
C LEU A 102 0.09 -8.31 6.69
N ASP A 103 1.07 -7.81 5.98
CA ASP A 103 2.47 -7.96 6.37
C ASP A 103 2.91 -6.90 7.37
N GLY A 104 2.18 -5.81 7.47
CA GLY A 104 2.46 -4.77 8.44
C GLY A 104 1.60 -3.53 8.25
N VAL A 105 1.87 -2.53 9.09
CA VAL A 105 1.13 -1.27 9.10
C VAL A 105 2.12 -0.12 9.21
N PHE A 106 1.94 0.91 8.37
CA PHE A 106 2.64 2.17 8.51
C PHE A 106 1.72 3.18 9.16
N GLN A 107 2.29 4.10 9.92
CA GLN A 107 1.52 5.21 10.49
C GLN A 107 1.72 6.48 9.68
N LYS A 108 0.67 7.28 9.54
CA LYS A 108 0.75 8.59 8.90
C LYS A 108 1.24 9.63 9.88
N PRO A 109 2.05 10.58 9.43
CA PRO A 109 2.68 10.64 8.12
C PRO A 109 3.79 9.59 8.00
N ILE A 110 3.93 8.97 6.82
CA ILE A 110 4.97 7.96 6.64
C ILE A 110 6.34 8.62 6.73
N ALA A 111 7.18 8.08 7.62
CA ALA A 111 8.58 8.51 7.68
C ALA A 111 9.34 7.89 6.51
N PRO A 112 10.03 8.70 5.68
CA PRO A 112 10.73 8.16 4.51
C PRO A 112 11.71 7.04 4.84
N ASN A 113 12.46 7.18 5.93
CA ASN A 113 13.43 6.15 6.34
C ASN A 113 12.74 4.83 6.69
N THR A 114 11.59 4.90 7.37
CA THR A 114 10.83 3.71 7.73
C THR A 114 10.33 3.00 6.48
N LEU A 115 9.74 3.74 5.56
CA LEU A 115 9.24 3.19 4.30
C LEU A 115 10.36 2.51 3.53
N LEU A 116 11.47 3.20 3.33
CA LEU A 116 12.58 2.67 2.53
C LEU A 116 13.23 1.46 3.20
N SER A 117 13.33 1.44 4.52
CA SER A 117 13.88 0.30 5.25
C SER A 117 13.03 -0.95 5.06
N VAL A 118 11.71 -0.79 5.14
CA VAL A 118 10.79 -1.92 4.94
C VAL A 118 10.88 -2.42 3.51
N LEU A 119 10.92 -1.53 2.53
CA LEU A 119 11.01 -1.92 1.13
C LEU A 119 12.32 -2.68 0.86
N LYS A 120 13.44 -2.21 1.40
CA LYS A 120 14.71 -2.92 1.23
C LYS A 120 14.69 -4.31 1.86
N ALA A 121 14.02 -4.46 3.00
CA ALA A 121 13.91 -5.75 3.66
C ALA A 121 13.03 -6.73 2.90
N LYS A 122 11.96 -6.25 2.29
CA LYS A 122 10.96 -7.09 1.62
C LYS A 122 11.25 -7.32 0.14
N LEU A 123 11.93 -6.39 -0.52
CA LEU A 123 12.19 -6.42 -1.97
C LEU A 123 13.69 -6.58 -2.24
N LYS A 124 14.18 -7.72 -1.93
CA LYS A 124 15.60 -8.02 -2.15
C LYS A 124 15.91 -8.44 -3.59
#